data_cfd8a43c3bb2c4c5aa04fbb1b3522198
#
_entry.id   cfd8a43c3bb2c4c5aa04fbb1b3522198
#
_cell.length_a   1.000
_cell.length_b   1.000
_cell.length_c   1.000
_cell.angle_alpha   90.00
_cell.angle_beta   90.00
_cell.angle_gamma   90.00
#
_symmetry.space_group_name_H-M   'P 1'
#
loop_
_entity.id
_entity.type
_entity.pdbx_description
1 polymer ?
#
loop_
_entity_poly.entity_id
_entity_poly.type
_entity_poly.pdbx_seq_one_letter_code
_entity_poly.pdbx_strand_id
1 'polypeptide(L)'
;MIKKHLGYDIPHDNKNSGQTLSQLLAEKSSPVADVAYYGVSFGIQAGQKGVVEAYKPRNFNEIPDGLKDPQGKWFTIHSGTLGFFVNVDALEGKPAPKSWSDLLKPMYKGMIGYLDPSSAFVGYAGAVAVNRAMGGSLDNFDPGINYFKKLAKNDPIVPKQTSYARVLSGEIPILFDYDFNAYRGKYKDKANVVFVIPQEGTVVVPYVMSLVKNGPNPAKGKAILDFIMSDDGQKVWANAFLRPIRASAMSKEAASKFLPASDYARSKPLDYAKMAAVQNSFKERYLNEVR
;
A
#
# COMPACT_ATOMS: atom_id res chain seq x y z
N MET A 1 -10.33 16.67 10.38
CA MET A 1 -10.03 16.24 11.76
C MET A 1 -8.68 16.79 12.24
N ILE A 2 -7.60 16.62 11.49
CA ILE A 2 -6.26 17.18 11.83
C ILE A 2 -6.34 18.70 12.10
N LYS A 3 -6.97 19.48 11.20
CA LYS A 3 -7.21 20.91 11.40
C LYS A 3 -7.89 21.23 12.75
N LYS A 4 -8.89 20.44 13.14
CA LYS A 4 -9.60 20.62 14.42
C LYS A 4 -8.67 20.40 15.62
N HIS A 5 -7.70 19.49 15.49
CA HIS A 5 -6.79 19.10 16.57
C HIS A 5 -5.54 19.99 16.64
N LEU A 6 -4.98 20.34 15.51
CA LEU A 6 -3.74 21.11 15.42
C LEU A 6 -3.95 22.62 15.18
N GLY A 7 -5.17 23.04 14.87
CA GLY A 7 -5.53 24.45 14.67
C GLY A 7 -5.14 25.04 13.30
N TYR A 8 -4.54 24.24 12.41
CA TYR A 8 -4.13 24.67 11.06
C TYR A 8 -4.40 23.62 9.99
N ASP A 9 -4.48 24.06 8.73
CA ASP A 9 -4.59 23.18 7.59
C ASP A 9 -3.21 22.59 7.24
N ILE A 10 -3.21 21.31 6.80
CA ILE A 10 -2.02 20.64 6.30
C ILE A 10 -2.14 20.56 4.79
N PRO A 11 -1.39 21.39 4.04
CA PRO A 11 -1.26 21.22 2.61
C PRO A 11 -0.70 19.83 2.32
N HIS A 12 -1.27 19.14 1.34
CA HIS A 12 -0.80 17.82 0.96
C HIS A 12 -0.76 17.68 -0.55
N ASP A 13 0.18 16.88 -1.00
CA ASP A 13 0.37 16.55 -2.40
C ASP A 13 0.22 15.04 -2.60
N ASN A 14 -0.71 14.63 -3.44
CA ASN A 14 -1.02 13.21 -3.69
C ASN A 14 -0.09 12.65 -4.76
N LYS A 15 0.85 11.80 -4.32
CA LYS A 15 1.82 11.12 -5.19
C LYS A 15 1.86 9.63 -4.85
N ASN A 16 2.28 8.80 -5.80
CA ASN A 16 2.66 7.44 -5.45
C ASN A 16 3.99 7.44 -4.68
N SER A 17 4.31 6.34 -3.99
CA SER A 17 5.48 6.27 -3.10
C SER A 17 6.81 6.53 -3.82
N GLY A 18 6.94 6.08 -5.08
CA GLY A 18 8.14 6.33 -5.88
C GLY A 18 8.31 7.81 -6.24
N GLN A 19 7.22 8.48 -6.62
CA GLN A 19 7.21 9.92 -6.89
C GLN A 19 7.54 10.72 -5.62
N THR A 20 7.00 10.31 -4.46
CA THR A 20 7.32 10.94 -3.17
C THR A 20 8.82 10.85 -2.89
N LEU A 21 9.43 9.67 -2.98
CA LEU A 21 10.87 9.51 -2.76
C LEU A 21 11.71 10.31 -3.77
N SER A 22 11.33 10.29 -5.04
CA SER A 22 12.04 11.05 -6.09
C SER A 22 12.00 12.55 -5.82
N GLN A 23 10.88 13.08 -5.37
CA GLN A 23 10.75 14.49 -5.00
C GLN A 23 11.61 14.83 -3.79
N LEU A 24 11.58 14.04 -2.72
CA LEU A 24 12.43 14.26 -1.54
C LEU A 24 13.93 14.27 -1.89
N LEU A 25 14.34 13.44 -2.85
CA LEU A 25 15.72 13.42 -3.35
C LEU A 25 16.06 14.69 -4.16
N ALA A 26 15.17 15.13 -5.02
CA ALA A 26 15.34 16.35 -5.82
C ALA A 26 15.38 17.61 -4.94
N GLU A 27 14.60 17.65 -3.87
CA GLU A 27 14.48 18.76 -2.94
C GLU A 27 15.44 18.66 -1.74
N LYS A 28 16.41 17.73 -1.74
CA LYS A 28 17.27 17.44 -0.59
C LYS A 28 18.02 18.65 -0.05
N SER A 29 18.43 19.59 -0.91
CA SER A 29 19.13 20.82 -0.54
C SER A 29 18.23 21.94 -0.05
N SER A 30 16.93 21.90 -0.43
CA SER A 30 15.92 22.89 -0.04
C SER A 30 14.56 22.19 0.07
N PRO A 31 14.30 21.45 1.16
CA PRO A 31 13.08 20.68 1.32
C PRO A 31 11.84 21.60 1.39
N VAL A 32 10.75 21.15 0.78
CA VAL A 32 9.44 21.84 0.79
C VAL A 32 8.46 21.15 1.77
N ALA A 33 8.59 19.86 1.96
CA ALA A 33 7.74 19.08 2.85
C ALA A 33 8.34 18.95 4.26
N ASP A 34 7.49 18.86 5.27
CA ASP A 34 7.89 18.59 6.66
C ASP A 34 7.78 17.11 7.02
N VAL A 35 6.80 16.41 6.43
CA VAL A 35 6.55 14.98 6.65
C VAL A 35 6.33 14.27 5.32
N ALA A 36 6.68 13.00 5.26
CA ALA A 36 6.47 12.15 4.10
C ALA A 36 5.67 10.91 4.49
N TYR A 37 4.79 10.45 3.57
CA TYR A 37 3.98 9.26 3.69
C TYR A 37 4.18 8.37 2.45
N TYR A 38 4.49 7.09 2.66
CA TYR A 38 4.76 6.15 1.58
C TYR A 38 4.70 4.69 2.07
N GLY A 39 4.74 3.75 1.14
CA GLY A 39 4.90 2.34 1.45
C GLY A 39 6.26 2.04 2.08
N VAL A 40 6.32 1.04 2.93
CA VAL A 40 7.47 0.74 3.80
C VAL A 40 8.81 0.64 3.07
N SER A 41 8.88 0.03 1.88
CA SER A 41 10.14 -0.10 1.14
C SER A 41 10.73 1.25 0.71
N PHE A 42 9.87 2.23 0.44
CA PHE A 42 10.30 3.60 0.12
C PHE A 42 10.71 4.39 1.36
N GLY A 43 10.07 4.14 2.51
CA GLY A 43 10.50 4.70 3.79
C GLY A 43 11.89 4.21 4.21
N ILE A 44 12.16 2.92 4.03
CA ILE A 44 13.49 2.34 4.25
C ILE A 44 14.53 3.01 3.33
N GLN A 45 14.23 3.14 2.05
CA GLN A 45 15.12 3.81 1.10
C GLN A 45 15.33 5.29 1.44
N ALA A 46 14.29 6.02 1.85
CA ALA A 46 14.41 7.42 2.28
C ALA A 46 15.36 7.58 3.47
N GLY A 47 15.26 6.66 4.46
CA GLY A 47 16.18 6.59 5.58
C GLY A 47 17.64 6.35 5.17
N GLN A 48 17.87 5.42 4.25
CA GLN A 48 19.21 5.09 3.72
C GLN A 48 19.80 6.24 2.89
N LYS A 49 18.97 6.95 2.11
CA LYS A 49 19.39 8.07 1.27
C LYS A 49 19.56 9.40 2.04
N GLY A 50 19.23 9.41 3.32
CA GLY A 50 19.43 10.56 4.21
C GLY A 50 18.58 11.79 3.86
N VAL A 51 17.36 11.58 3.36
CA VAL A 51 16.37 12.65 3.09
C VAL A 51 15.36 12.81 4.22
N VAL A 52 15.43 11.94 5.21
CA VAL A 52 14.61 11.98 6.43
C VAL A 52 15.50 11.93 7.66
N GLU A 53 15.01 12.45 8.78
CA GLU A 53 15.72 12.47 10.06
C GLU A 53 15.02 11.63 11.12
N ALA A 54 15.76 11.33 12.18
CA ALA A 54 15.25 10.53 13.29
C ALA A 54 14.25 11.32 14.12
N TYR A 55 13.06 10.78 14.28
CA TYR A 55 12.06 11.26 15.21
C TYR A 55 11.22 10.09 15.74
N LYS A 56 11.07 10.01 17.04
CA LYS A 56 10.24 9.00 17.71
C LYS A 56 8.97 9.69 18.22
N PRO A 57 7.86 9.58 17.50
CA PRO A 57 6.61 10.21 17.91
C PRO A 57 6.03 9.53 19.15
N ARG A 58 4.96 10.13 19.70
CA ARG A 58 4.15 9.49 20.76
C ARG A 58 3.83 8.04 20.42
N ASN A 59 3.91 7.14 21.39
CA ASN A 59 3.61 5.72 21.25
C ASN A 59 4.51 4.95 20.26
N PHE A 60 5.64 5.52 19.87
CA PHE A 60 6.60 4.87 18.96
C PHE A 60 7.04 3.47 19.45
N ASN A 61 7.20 3.29 20.76
CA ASN A 61 7.62 2.02 21.34
C ASN A 61 6.58 0.91 21.22
N GLU A 62 5.30 1.24 21.01
CA GLU A 62 4.21 0.28 20.80
C GLU A 62 4.21 -0.33 19.39
N ILE A 63 4.93 0.27 18.44
CA ILE A 63 5.08 -0.29 17.09
C ILE A 63 5.96 -1.53 17.17
N PRO A 64 5.53 -2.69 16.64
CA PRO A 64 6.33 -3.92 16.63
C PRO A 64 7.68 -3.73 15.93
N ASP A 65 8.68 -4.47 16.39
CA ASP A 65 9.97 -4.54 15.71
C ASP A 65 9.81 -5.06 14.28
N GLY A 66 10.63 -4.55 13.35
CA GLY A 66 10.49 -4.81 11.91
C GLY A 66 9.45 -3.93 11.21
N LEU A 67 8.57 -3.24 11.96
CA LEU A 67 7.61 -2.26 11.44
C LEU A 67 8.00 -0.80 11.75
N LYS A 68 9.22 -0.57 12.22
CA LYS A 68 9.82 0.75 12.46
C LYS A 68 11.33 0.69 12.28
N ASP A 69 11.92 1.81 11.93
CA ASP A 69 13.37 2.00 12.07
C ASP A 69 13.70 2.24 13.55
N PRO A 70 14.63 1.50 14.17
CA PRO A 70 14.96 1.68 15.60
C PRO A 70 15.40 3.11 15.96
N GLN A 71 15.97 3.85 15.01
CA GLN A 71 16.36 5.26 15.17
C GLN A 71 15.19 6.23 14.94
N GLY A 72 14.05 5.75 14.40
CA GLY A 72 12.88 6.58 14.13
C GLY A 72 12.94 7.33 12.79
N LYS A 73 13.73 6.88 11.81
CA LYS A 73 13.76 7.48 10.47
C LYS A 73 12.48 7.21 9.68
N TRP A 74 11.81 6.13 9.99
CA TRP A 74 10.48 5.78 9.49
C TRP A 74 9.75 4.91 10.51
N PHE A 75 8.43 4.94 10.49
CA PHE A 75 7.60 4.10 11.36
C PHE A 75 6.22 3.87 10.73
N THR A 76 5.69 2.65 10.92
CA THR A 76 4.37 2.27 10.41
C THR A 76 3.26 2.98 11.16
N ILE A 77 2.30 3.51 10.42
CA ILE A 77 1.12 4.19 10.97
C ILE A 77 -0.16 3.39 10.75
N HIS A 78 -0.24 2.63 9.68
CA HIS A 78 -1.30 1.67 9.38
C HIS A 78 -0.80 0.58 8.42
N SER A 79 -1.58 -0.46 8.26
CA SER A 79 -1.35 -1.48 7.25
C SER A 79 -2.61 -1.73 6.42
N GLY A 80 -2.41 -2.31 5.26
CA GLY A 80 -3.43 -2.89 4.41
C GLY A 80 -3.11 -4.34 4.06
N THR A 81 -4.06 -5.01 3.43
CA THR A 81 -3.87 -6.32 2.83
C THR A 81 -4.04 -6.19 1.33
N LEU A 82 -3.09 -6.71 0.57
CA LEU A 82 -3.21 -6.74 -0.88
C LEU A 82 -4.18 -7.84 -1.31
N GLY A 83 -4.96 -7.57 -2.35
CA GLY A 83 -5.91 -8.52 -2.91
C GLY A 83 -6.55 -7.99 -4.17
N PHE A 84 -7.78 -8.42 -4.44
CA PHE A 84 -8.53 -7.96 -5.60
C PHE A 84 -9.63 -7.00 -5.15
N PHE A 85 -9.57 -5.78 -5.65
CA PHE A 85 -10.65 -4.81 -5.60
C PHE A 85 -11.50 -5.00 -6.84
N VAL A 86 -12.70 -5.53 -6.69
CA VAL A 86 -13.55 -6.00 -7.78
C VAL A 86 -14.84 -5.18 -7.85
N ASN A 87 -15.13 -4.61 -9.01
CA ASN A 87 -16.43 -4.05 -9.35
C ASN A 87 -17.32 -5.17 -9.90
N VAL A 88 -18.33 -5.55 -9.13
CA VAL A 88 -19.20 -6.71 -9.46
C VAL A 88 -20.04 -6.45 -10.71
N ASP A 89 -20.53 -5.23 -10.88
CA ASP A 89 -21.36 -4.88 -12.03
C ASP A 89 -20.54 -4.92 -13.33
N ALA A 90 -19.25 -4.55 -13.27
CA ALA A 90 -18.35 -4.56 -14.42
C ALA A 90 -17.86 -5.97 -14.81
N LEU A 91 -18.16 -7.00 -14.03
CA LEU A 91 -17.83 -8.39 -14.39
C LEU A 91 -18.79 -8.98 -15.44
N GLU A 92 -19.86 -8.29 -15.79
CA GLU A 92 -20.82 -8.74 -16.83
C GLU A 92 -21.35 -10.16 -16.58
N GLY A 93 -21.68 -10.45 -15.32
CA GLY A 93 -22.19 -11.77 -14.89
C GLY A 93 -21.13 -12.84 -14.66
N LYS A 94 -19.86 -12.56 -14.91
CA LYS A 94 -18.77 -13.49 -14.56
C LYS A 94 -18.56 -13.51 -13.04
N PRO A 95 -18.12 -14.64 -12.45
CA PRO A 95 -17.82 -14.69 -11.02
C PRO A 95 -16.63 -13.83 -10.66
N ALA A 96 -16.60 -13.29 -9.44
CA ALA A 96 -15.38 -12.67 -8.91
C ALA A 96 -14.26 -13.72 -8.78
N PRO A 97 -13.01 -13.41 -9.18
CA PRO A 97 -11.90 -14.34 -9.05
C PRO A 97 -11.61 -14.62 -7.58
N LYS A 98 -11.23 -15.85 -7.24
CA LYS A 98 -10.92 -16.27 -5.86
C LYS A 98 -9.44 -16.54 -5.62
N SER A 99 -8.65 -16.60 -6.69
CA SER A 99 -7.25 -16.99 -6.65
C SER A 99 -6.43 -16.21 -7.67
N TRP A 100 -5.13 -16.10 -7.45
CA TRP A 100 -4.21 -15.55 -8.47
C TRP A 100 -4.30 -16.33 -9.77
N SER A 101 -4.45 -17.66 -9.67
CA SER A 101 -4.55 -18.52 -10.83
C SER A 101 -5.82 -18.29 -11.64
N ASP A 102 -6.94 -17.88 -11.00
CA ASP A 102 -8.17 -17.53 -11.71
C ASP A 102 -7.95 -16.38 -12.72
N LEU A 103 -7.11 -15.41 -12.38
CA LEU A 103 -6.84 -14.25 -13.24
C LEU A 103 -6.13 -14.62 -14.56
N LEU A 104 -5.55 -15.81 -14.65
CA LEU A 104 -4.95 -16.32 -15.88
C LEU A 104 -5.99 -16.94 -16.84
N LYS A 105 -7.25 -17.09 -16.41
CA LYS A 105 -8.31 -17.63 -17.24
C LYS A 105 -8.72 -16.61 -18.32
N PRO A 106 -8.93 -17.07 -19.58
CA PRO A 106 -9.30 -16.18 -20.69
C PRO A 106 -10.58 -15.36 -20.46
N MET A 107 -11.50 -15.83 -19.57
CA MET A 107 -12.73 -15.12 -19.26
C MET A 107 -12.53 -13.73 -18.64
N TYR A 108 -11.35 -13.45 -18.07
CA TYR A 108 -11.00 -12.14 -17.50
C TYR A 108 -10.14 -11.28 -18.42
N LYS A 109 -10.02 -11.64 -19.69
CA LYS A 109 -9.24 -10.86 -20.67
C LYS A 109 -9.76 -9.42 -20.75
N GLY A 110 -8.84 -8.44 -20.65
CA GLY A 110 -9.15 -7.01 -20.67
C GLY A 110 -9.78 -6.46 -19.38
N MET A 111 -9.98 -7.32 -18.35
CA MET A 111 -10.67 -6.93 -17.10
C MET A 111 -9.73 -6.67 -15.92
N ILE A 112 -8.47 -7.02 -16.03
CA ILE A 112 -7.52 -7.05 -14.92
C ILE A 112 -6.63 -5.81 -14.98
N GLY A 113 -6.50 -5.11 -13.86
CA GLY A 113 -5.57 -4.01 -13.70
C GLY A 113 -4.62 -4.23 -12.52
N TYR A 114 -3.42 -3.70 -12.65
CA TYR A 114 -2.46 -3.56 -11.56
C TYR A 114 -1.55 -2.36 -11.84
N LEU A 115 -1.20 -1.60 -10.80
CA LEU A 115 -0.30 -0.47 -10.98
C LEU A 115 1.10 -0.95 -11.38
N ASP A 116 1.80 -0.11 -12.15
CA ASP A 116 3.14 -0.42 -12.64
C ASP A 116 4.10 -0.75 -11.49
N PRO A 117 4.58 -2.01 -11.36
CA PRO A 117 5.46 -2.44 -10.28
C PRO A 117 6.81 -1.71 -10.27
N SER A 118 7.20 -1.09 -11.39
CA SER A 118 8.46 -0.35 -11.49
C SER A 118 8.42 1.03 -10.85
N SER A 119 7.22 1.56 -10.57
CA SER A 119 7.06 2.95 -10.09
C SER A 119 6.12 3.09 -8.88
N ALA A 120 5.15 2.19 -8.72
CA ALA A 120 4.15 2.26 -7.67
C ALA A 120 4.36 1.16 -6.61
N PHE A 121 4.28 1.55 -5.33
CA PHE A 121 4.45 0.59 -4.23
C PHE A 121 3.38 -0.51 -4.24
N VAL A 122 2.12 -0.18 -4.50
CA VAL A 122 1.05 -1.18 -4.61
C VAL A 122 1.30 -2.18 -5.74
N GLY A 123 1.86 -1.71 -6.86
CA GLY A 123 2.26 -2.59 -7.97
C GLY A 123 3.39 -3.54 -7.56
N TYR A 124 4.43 -3.02 -6.91
CA TYR A 124 5.54 -3.85 -6.40
C TYR A 124 5.07 -4.83 -5.31
N ALA A 125 4.25 -4.37 -4.37
CA ALA A 125 3.66 -5.24 -3.34
C ALA A 125 2.80 -6.35 -3.96
N GLY A 126 2.05 -6.03 -5.03
CA GLY A 126 1.31 -7.00 -5.83
C GLY A 126 2.20 -8.05 -6.47
N ALA A 127 3.30 -7.60 -7.06
CA ALA A 127 4.27 -8.52 -7.67
C ALA A 127 4.92 -9.46 -6.64
N VAL A 128 5.26 -8.95 -5.46
CA VAL A 128 5.79 -9.78 -4.35
C VAL A 128 4.74 -10.77 -3.84
N ALA A 129 3.48 -10.33 -3.72
CA ALA A 129 2.38 -11.21 -3.30
C ALA A 129 2.18 -12.36 -4.28
N VAL A 130 2.08 -12.05 -5.57
CA VAL A 130 2.00 -13.05 -6.64
C VAL A 130 3.20 -14.00 -6.62
N ASN A 131 4.41 -13.46 -6.54
CA ASN A 131 5.62 -14.28 -6.53
C ASN A 131 5.60 -15.30 -5.38
N ARG A 132 5.25 -14.88 -4.18
CA ARG A 132 5.11 -15.79 -3.02
C ARG A 132 4.01 -16.82 -3.21
N ALA A 133 2.85 -16.39 -3.71
CA ALA A 133 1.72 -17.28 -3.97
C ALA A 133 2.05 -18.37 -5.00
N MET A 134 2.94 -18.05 -5.96
CA MET A 134 3.42 -18.99 -6.98
C MET A 134 4.67 -19.77 -6.55
N GLY A 135 5.05 -19.75 -5.27
CA GLY A 135 6.18 -20.51 -4.72
C GLY A 135 7.54 -19.79 -4.80
N GLY A 136 7.57 -18.52 -5.15
CA GLY A 136 8.80 -17.69 -5.13
C GLY A 136 9.13 -17.12 -3.75
N SER A 137 10.23 -16.39 -3.70
CA SER A 137 10.72 -15.69 -2.50
C SER A 137 11.32 -14.34 -2.88
N LEU A 138 11.79 -13.58 -1.89
CA LEU A 138 12.54 -12.35 -2.14
C LEU A 138 13.95 -12.60 -2.74
N ASP A 139 14.42 -13.85 -2.74
CA ASP A 139 15.66 -14.26 -3.45
C ASP A 139 15.41 -14.83 -4.84
N ASN A 140 14.16 -15.19 -5.14
CA ASN A 140 13.78 -15.79 -6.40
C ASN A 140 12.45 -15.24 -6.91
N PHE A 141 12.49 -14.38 -7.91
CA PHE A 141 11.32 -13.79 -8.56
C PHE A 141 10.87 -14.52 -9.84
N ASP A 142 11.48 -15.65 -10.21
CA ASP A 142 11.12 -16.41 -11.42
C ASP A 142 9.63 -16.79 -11.46
N PRO A 143 9.02 -17.31 -10.37
CA PRO A 143 7.61 -17.64 -10.37
C PRO A 143 6.70 -16.44 -10.64
N GLY A 144 7.01 -15.30 -10.02
CA GLY A 144 6.26 -14.05 -10.22
C GLY A 144 6.42 -13.49 -11.62
N ILE A 145 7.62 -13.41 -12.14
CA ILE A 145 7.90 -12.95 -13.51
C ILE A 145 7.16 -13.85 -14.52
N ASN A 146 7.24 -15.18 -14.35
CA ASN A 146 6.53 -16.13 -15.20
C ASN A 146 5.01 -15.97 -15.12
N TYR A 147 4.46 -15.64 -13.93
CA TYR A 147 3.05 -15.34 -13.78
C TYR A 147 2.67 -14.09 -14.59
N PHE A 148 3.41 -12.98 -14.50
CA PHE A 148 3.10 -11.76 -15.24
C PHE A 148 3.22 -11.95 -16.76
N LYS A 149 4.19 -12.76 -17.24
CA LYS A 149 4.26 -13.17 -18.65
C LYS A 149 3.00 -13.91 -19.11
N LYS A 150 2.43 -14.76 -18.26
CA LYS A 150 1.15 -15.44 -18.56
C LYS A 150 -0.02 -14.46 -18.48
N LEU A 151 -0.06 -13.59 -17.48
CA LEU A 151 -1.10 -12.60 -17.30
C LEU A 151 -1.16 -11.59 -18.46
N ALA A 152 -0.02 -11.29 -19.08
CA ALA A 152 0.06 -10.42 -20.27
C ALA A 152 -0.84 -10.91 -21.43
N LYS A 153 -1.11 -12.23 -21.53
CA LYS A 153 -2.04 -12.80 -22.52
C LYS A 153 -3.49 -12.38 -22.31
N ASN A 154 -3.82 -11.92 -21.10
CA ASN A 154 -5.15 -11.39 -20.75
C ASN A 154 -5.24 -9.86 -20.93
N ASP A 155 -4.30 -9.25 -21.64
CA ASP A 155 -4.27 -7.80 -21.94
C ASP A 155 -4.54 -6.93 -20.72
N PRO A 156 -3.73 -7.04 -19.64
CA PRO A 156 -3.97 -6.28 -18.41
C PRO A 156 -3.76 -4.78 -18.60
N ILE A 157 -4.53 -3.99 -17.88
CA ILE A 157 -4.40 -2.53 -17.80
C ILE A 157 -3.34 -2.20 -16.75
N VAL A 158 -2.26 -1.50 -17.14
CA VAL A 158 -1.14 -1.18 -16.25
C VAL A 158 -0.96 0.33 -16.10
N PRO A 159 -1.79 0.99 -15.28
CA PRO A 159 -1.70 2.43 -15.05
C PRO A 159 -0.50 2.78 -14.16
N LYS A 160 0.00 4.02 -14.30
CA LYS A 160 1.07 4.57 -13.46
C LYS A 160 0.56 5.29 -12.20
N GLN A 161 -0.73 5.60 -12.17
CA GLN A 161 -1.40 6.35 -11.11
C GLN A 161 -2.48 5.50 -10.44
N THR A 162 -2.90 5.91 -9.23
CA THR A 162 -3.99 5.26 -8.50
C THR A 162 -5.24 5.13 -9.36
N SER A 163 -5.89 3.98 -9.29
CA SER A 163 -6.98 3.61 -10.21
C SER A 163 -8.31 3.40 -9.50
N TYR A 164 -8.48 3.96 -8.29
CA TYR A 164 -9.71 3.84 -7.52
C TYR A 164 -10.96 4.25 -8.32
N ALA A 165 -10.95 5.43 -8.91
CA ALA A 165 -12.09 5.93 -9.71
C ALA A 165 -12.35 5.05 -10.94
N ARG A 166 -11.31 4.47 -11.54
CA ARG A 166 -11.42 3.58 -12.70
C ARG A 166 -12.06 2.23 -12.34
N VAL A 167 -11.89 1.76 -11.09
CA VAL A 167 -12.65 0.60 -10.61
C VAL A 167 -14.11 0.97 -10.39
N LEU A 168 -14.40 2.10 -9.75
CA LEU A 168 -15.78 2.52 -9.51
C LEU A 168 -16.56 2.76 -10.82
N SER A 169 -15.91 3.28 -11.84
CA SER A 169 -16.52 3.46 -13.17
C SER A 169 -16.67 2.16 -13.98
N GLY A 170 -16.07 1.07 -13.53
CA GLY A 170 -16.04 -0.20 -14.26
C GLY A 170 -15.01 -0.27 -15.38
N GLU A 171 -14.18 0.75 -15.57
CA GLU A 171 -13.10 0.73 -16.56
C GLU A 171 -12.04 -0.34 -16.25
N ILE A 172 -11.78 -0.58 -14.97
CA ILE A 172 -10.94 -1.69 -14.48
C ILE A 172 -11.81 -2.57 -13.57
N PRO A 173 -12.42 -3.63 -14.07
CA PRO A 173 -13.29 -4.50 -13.28
C PRO A 173 -12.60 -5.17 -12.09
N ILE A 174 -11.34 -5.55 -12.22
CA ILE A 174 -10.55 -6.26 -11.21
C ILE A 174 -9.21 -5.57 -11.06
N LEU A 175 -8.93 -4.95 -9.92
CA LEU A 175 -7.67 -4.24 -9.66
C LEU A 175 -6.91 -4.93 -8.51
N PHE A 176 -5.60 -5.14 -8.69
CA PHE A 176 -4.71 -5.46 -7.56
C PHE A 176 -4.61 -4.20 -6.69
N ASP A 177 -5.21 -4.24 -5.52
CA ASP A 177 -5.24 -3.09 -4.61
C ASP A 177 -5.42 -3.54 -3.16
N TYR A 178 -5.49 -2.60 -2.26
CA TYR A 178 -5.63 -2.84 -0.83
C TYR A 178 -7.10 -2.93 -0.42
N ASP A 179 -7.32 -3.69 0.64
CA ASP A 179 -8.62 -3.89 1.28
C ASP A 179 -9.32 -2.57 1.64
N PHE A 180 -8.59 -1.58 2.15
CA PHE A 180 -9.17 -0.31 2.55
C PHE A 180 -9.79 0.49 1.39
N ASN A 181 -9.27 0.38 0.17
CA ASN A 181 -9.84 1.01 -1.00
C ASN A 181 -11.19 0.34 -1.38
N ALA A 182 -11.24 -0.98 -1.36
CA ALA A 182 -12.48 -1.70 -1.62
C ALA A 182 -13.55 -1.41 -0.55
N TYR A 183 -13.15 -1.33 0.74
CA TYR A 183 -14.09 -0.97 1.81
C TYR A 183 -14.57 0.48 1.70
N ARG A 184 -13.69 1.40 1.31
CA ARG A 184 -14.10 2.77 1.00
C ARG A 184 -15.17 2.77 -0.12
N GLY A 185 -14.93 2.09 -1.22
CA GLY A 185 -15.88 1.95 -2.32
C GLY A 185 -17.22 1.41 -1.85
N LYS A 186 -17.19 0.31 -1.08
CA LYS A 186 -18.40 -0.36 -0.58
C LYS A 186 -19.18 0.48 0.44
N TYR A 187 -18.49 1.00 1.45
CA TYR A 187 -19.18 1.59 2.62
C TYR A 187 -19.36 3.10 2.52
N LYS A 188 -18.44 3.83 1.87
CA LYS A 188 -18.52 5.28 1.72
C LYS A 188 -19.19 5.68 0.41
N ASP A 189 -18.70 5.15 -0.71
CA ASP A 189 -19.17 5.53 -2.04
C ASP A 189 -20.35 4.65 -2.52
N LYS A 190 -20.76 3.63 -1.72
CA LYS A 190 -21.92 2.76 -1.95
C LYS A 190 -21.89 2.02 -3.29
N ALA A 191 -20.70 1.78 -3.82
CA ALA A 191 -20.52 1.01 -5.05
C ALA A 191 -20.71 -0.49 -4.80
N ASN A 192 -21.18 -1.21 -5.83
CA ASN A 192 -21.29 -2.67 -5.79
C ASN A 192 -19.92 -3.32 -6.02
N VAL A 193 -19.08 -3.24 -5.00
CA VAL A 193 -17.71 -3.74 -5.03
C VAL A 193 -17.44 -4.73 -3.91
N VAL A 194 -16.52 -5.65 -4.16
CA VAL A 194 -16.05 -6.62 -3.16
C VAL A 194 -14.53 -6.61 -3.10
N PHE A 195 -14.01 -7.01 -1.93
CA PHE A 195 -12.59 -7.30 -1.77
C PHE A 195 -12.38 -8.80 -1.66
N VAL A 196 -11.40 -9.32 -2.37
CA VAL A 196 -11.04 -10.75 -2.34
C VAL A 196 -9.60 -10.91 -1.90
N ILE A 197 -9.40 -11.69 -0.84
CA ILE A 197 -8.07 -12.17 -0.44
C ILE A 197 -7.82 -13.49 -1.16
N PRO A 198 -6.83 -13.59 -2.06
CA PRO A 198 -6.58 -14.78 -2.86
C PRO A 198 -6.36 -16.05 -2.03
N GLN A 199 -6.82 -17.19 -2.52
CA GLN A 199 -6.75 -18.47 -1.82
C GLN A 199 -5.30 -18.95 -1.59
N GLU A 200 -4.40 -18.69 -2.54
CA GLU A 200 -2.98 -19.04 -2.42
C GLU A 200 -2.22 -18.14 -1.41
N GLY A 201 -2.89 -17.11 -0.92
CA GLY A 201 -2.31 -16.17 0.04
C GLY A 201 -1.85 -14.85 -0.58
N THR A 202 -1.50 -13.95 0.31
CA THR A 202 -1.08 -12.59 -0.04
C THR A 202 -0.17 -12.01 1.06
N VAL A 203 0.08 -10.70 0.99
CA VAL A 203 0.99 -9.99 1.89
C VAL A 203 0.30 -8.87 2.66
N VAL A 204 0.74 -8.65 3.88
CA VAL A 204 0.46 -7.44 4.66
C VAL A 204 1.35 -6.32 4.12
N VAL A 205 0.79 -5.14 3.98
CA VAL A 205 1.47 -3.99 3.39
C VAL A 205 1.48 -2.82 4.37
N PRO A 206 2.59 -2.58 5.06
CA PRO A 206 2.73 -1.42 5.93
C PRO A 206 2.90 -0.13 5.15
N TYR A 207 2.25 0.92 5.63
CA TYR A 207 2.49 2.29 5.23
C TYR A 207 3.13 3.06 6.37
N VAL A 208 4.14 3.84 6.03
CA VAL A 208 5.00 4.50 7.01
C VAL A 208 5.03 6.00 6.81
N MET A 209 5.35 6.72 7.87
CA MET A 209 5.69 8.15 7.82
C MET A 209 7.10 8.40 8.31
N SER A 210 7.63 9.56 7.90
CA SER A 210 8.95 10.06 8.25
C SER A 210 8.90 11.57 8.46
N LEU A 211 9.78 12.08 9.32
CA LEU A 211 10.10 13.50 9.40
C LEU A 211 11.13 13.84 8.31
N VAL A 212 10.83 14.80 7.45
CA VAL A 212 11.73 15.20 6.38
C VAL A 212 12.91 15.99 6.99
N LYS A 213 14.11 15.61 6.59
CA LYS A 213 15.33 16.27 7.08
C LYS A 213 15.38 17.71 6.61
N ASN A 214 15.60 18.64 7.52
CA ASN A 214 15.66 20.09 7.25
C ASN A 214 14.36 20.63 6.61
N GLY A 215 13.22 20.04 6.89
CA GLY A 215 11.90 20.56 6.45
C GLY A 215 11.67 21.99 6.94
N PRO A 216 10.85 22.79 6.24
CA PRO A 216 10.66 24.22 6.55
C PRO A 216 10.01 24.47 7.91
N ASN A 217 9.20 23.53 8.42
CA ASN A 217 8.48 23.68 9.69
C ASN A 217 8.62 22.42 10.59
N PRO A 218 9.83 22.10 11.08
CA PRO A 218 10.07 20.82 11.77
C PRO A 218 9.21 20.63 13.03
N ALA A 219 8.88 21.72 13.74
CA ALA A 219 7.99 21.63 14.90
C ALA A 219 6.57 21.24 14.52
N LYS A 220 6.04 21.75 13.41
CA LYS A 220 4.73 21.34 12.88
C LYS A 220 4.78 19.89 12.36
N GLY A 221 5.85 19.50 11.69
CA GLY A 221 6.07 18.13 11.24
C GLY A 221 6.00 17.14 12.41
N LYS A 222 6.71 17.40 13.50
CA LYS A 222 6.68 16.60 14.74
C LYS A 222 5.27 16.54 15.36
N ALA A 223 4.58 17.68 15.46
CA ALA A 223 3.22 17.71 15.97
C ALA A 223 2.23 16.88 15.13
N ILE A 224 2.39 16.88 13.80
CA ILE A 224 1.60 16.03 12.89
C ILE A 224 1.86 14.56 13.18
N LEU A 225 3.12 14.14 13.28
CA LEU A 225 3.50 12.75 13.54
C LEU A 225 3.02 12.27 14.92
N ASP A 226 3.11 13.12 15.95
CA ASP A 226 2.59 12.83 17.30
C ASP A 226 1.07 12.66 17.28
N PHE A 227 0.35 13.54 16.56
CA PHE A 227 -1.10 13.40 16.42
C PHE A 227 -1.48 12.12 15.71
N ILE A 228 -0.83 11.79 14.59
CA ILE A 228 -1.10 10.58 13.82
C ILE A 228 -0.91 9.31 14.65
N MET A 229 0.08 9.29 15.55
CA MET A 229 0.34 8.17 16.45
C MET A 229 -0.44 8.24 17.77
N SER A 230 -1.23 9.26 18.01
CA SER A 230 -2.15 9.34 19.16
C SER A 230 -3.34 8.39 18.99
N ASP A 231 -4.10 8.16 20.09
CA ASP A 231 -5.33 7.37 20.01
C ASP A 231 -6.34 7.97 19.02
N ASP A 232 -6.51 9.28 19.02
CA ASP A 232 -7.45 9.94 18.13
C ASP A 232 -6.97 9.90 16.67
N GLY A 233 -5.69 10.07 16.42
CA GLY A 233 -5.10 9.92 15.08
C GLY A 233 -5.26 8.50 14.52
N GLN A 234 -5.02 7.51 15.35
CA GLN A 234 -5.18 6.10 14.95
C GLN A 234 -6.64 5.69 14.74
N LYS A 235 -7.60 6.25 15.49
CA LYS A 235 -9.04 6.08 15.23
C LYS A 235 -9.47 6.66 13.88
N VAL A 236 -8.82 7.74 13.42
CA VAL A 236 -9.09 8.30 12.08
C VAL A 236 -8.80 7.27 11.00
N TRP A 237 -7.67 6.56 11.10
CA TRP A 237 -7.32 5.48 10.16
C TRP A 237 -8.35 4.35 10.19
N ALA A 238 -8.74 3.88 11.37
CA ALA A 238 -9.75 2.84 11.52
C ALA A 238 -11.09 3.22 10.87
N ASN A 239 -11.54 4.46 11.07
CA ASN A 239 -12.77 4.99 10.46
C ASN A 239 -12.68 5.17 8.94
N ALA A 240 -11.46 5.27 8.41
CA ALA A 240 -11.19 5.29 6.97
C ALA A 240 -10.88 3.89 6.40
N PHE A 241 -11.19 2.82 7.15
CA PHE A 241 -10.98 1.41 6.80
C PHE A 241 -9.52 0.97 6.70
N LEU A 242 -8.56 1.81 7.12
CA LEU A 242 -7.16 1.41 7.24
C LEU A 242 -6.94 0.75 8.61
N ARG A 243 -6.15 -0.32 8.65
CA ARG A 243 -5.83 -0.95 9.93
C ARG A 243 -4.77 -0.16 10.66
N PRO A 244 -5.15 0.50 11.77
CA PRO A 244 -4.19 1.25 12.57
C PRO A 244 -3.11 0.32 13.12
N ILE A 245 -1.90 0.84 13.29
CA ILE A 245 -0.82 0.05 13.90
C ILE A 245 -1.12 -0.24 15.39
N ARG A 246 -1.89 0.62 16.05
CA ARG A 246 -2.39 0.39 17.41
C ARG A 246 -3.77 -0.27 17.35
N ALA A 247 -3.81 -1.58 17.63
CA ALA A 247 -5.03 -2.38 17.54
C ALA A 247 -6.17 -1.84 18.45
N SER A 248 -5.85 -1.21 19.58
CA SER A 248 -6.81 -0.60 20.49
C SER A 248 -7.64 0.53 19.88
N ALA A 249 -7.16 1.13 18.79
CA ALA A 249 -7.89 2.16 18.05
C ALA A 249 -9.01 1.62 17.14
N MET A 250 -9.08 0.30 16.93
CA MET A 250 -10.10 -0.34 16.11
C MET A 250 -11.37 -0.58 16.95
N SER A 251 -12.44 0.18 16.70
CA SER A 251 -13.74 -0.08 17.32
C SER A 251 -14.39 -1.37 16.80
N LYS A 252 -15.34 -1.95 17.57
CA LYS A 252 -16.12 -3.11 17.12
C LYS A 252 -16.89 -2.82 15.82
N GLU A 253 -17.44 -1.59 15.69
CA GLU A 253 -18.13 -1.17 14.47
C GLU A 253 -17.18 -1.10 13.27
N ALA A 254 -16.00 -0.50 13.42
CA ALA A 254 -15.01 -0.47 12.36
C ALA A 254 -14.59 -1.89 11.97
N ALA A 255 -14.31 -2.76 12.95
CA ALA A 255 -13.89 -4.14 12.72
C ALA A 255 -14.95 -4.98 11.99
N SER A 256 -16.24 -4.75 12.24
CA SER A 256 -17.34 -5.48 11.58
C SER A 256 -17.45 -5.25 10.06
N LYS A 257 -16.78 -4.21 9.55
CA LYS A 257 -16.77 -3.89 8.12
C LYS A 257 -15.70 -4.63 7.33
N PHE A 258 -14.77 -5.29 8.03
CA PHE A 258 -13.71 -6.09 7.40
C PHE A 258 -14.17 -7.51 7.11
N LEU A 259 -13.47 -8.20 6.23
CA LEU A 259 -13.64 -9.64 6.01
C LEU A 259 -13.37 -10.41 7.32
N PRO A 260 -13.81 -11.68 7.41
CA PRO A 260 -13.51 -12.52 8.56
C PRO A 260 -12.01 -12.67 8.83
N ALA A 261 -11.62 -12.82 10.08
CA ALA A 261 -10.22 -13.03 10.48
C ALA A 261 -9.57 -14.24 9.80
N SER A 262 -10.37 -15.29 9.50
CA SER A 262 -9.92 -16.48 8.75
C SER A 262 -9.41 -16.14 7.35
N ASP A 263 -10.00 -15.15 6.68
CA ASP A 263 -9.51 -14.71 5.36
C ASP A 263 -8.19 -13.98 5.48
N TYR A 264 -8.08 -13.10 6.49
CA TYR A 264 -6.84 -12.39 6.78
C TYR A 264 -5.70 -13.30 7.24
N ALA A 265 -5.97 -14.50 7.72
CA ALA A 265 -4.94 -15.49 8.04
C ALA A 265 -4.07 -15.87 6.82
N ARG A 266 -4.56 -15.63 5.59
CA ARG A 266 -3.81 -15.81 4.34
C ARG A 266 -2.87 -14.63 4.01
N SER A 267 -3.01 -13.49 4.68
CA SER A 267 -2.15 -12.32 4.52
C SER A 267 -0.98 -12.39 5.50
N LYS A 268 0.25 -12.47 4.98
CA LYS A 268 1.45 -12.70 5.79
C LYS A 268 2.38 -11.49 5.73
N PRO A 269 3.06 -11.16 6.84
CA PRO A 269 4.13 -10.17 6.84
C PRO A 269 5.33 -10.66 6.02
N LEU A 270 6.22 -9.73 5.69
CA LEU A 270 7.45 -9.95 4.95
C LEU A 270 8.66 -9.44 5.74
N ASP A 271 9.86 -9.83 5.31
CA ASP A 271 11.07 -9.07 5.58
C ASP A 271 11.08 -7.82 4.70
N TYR A 272 10.58 -6.70 5.24
CA TYR A 272 10.46 -5.46 4.49
C TYR A 272 11.81 -4.81 4.17
N ALA A 273 12.84 -5.05 4.98
CA ALA A 273 14.19 -4.59 4.70
C ALA A 273 14.74 -5.30 3.45
N LYS A 274 14.60 -6.61 3.39
CA LYS A 274 14.97 -7.40 2.21
C LYS A 274 14.12 -7.04 0.99
N MET A 275 12.80 -6.86 1.18
CA MET A 275 11.90 -6.40 0.12
C MET A 275 12.38 -5.06 -0.48
N ALA A 276 12.80 -4.11 0.34
CA ALA A 276 13.35 -2.85 -0.13
C ALA A 276 14.68 -3.02 -0.87
N ALA A 277 15.57 -3.89 -0.37
CA ALA A 277 16.89 -4.13 -0.95
C ALA A 277 16.83 -4.75 -2.36
N VAL A 278 15.85 -5.64 -2.61
CA VAL A 278 15.73 -6.35 -3.90
C VAL A 278 14.79 -5.64 -4.89
N GLN A 279 14.17 -4.51 -4.51
CA GLN A 279 13.18 -3.83 -5.34
C GLN A 279 13.71 -3.39 -6.70
N ASN A 280 14.94 -2.86 -6.77
CA ASN A 280 15.52 -2.40 -8.03
C ASN A 280 15.82 -3.58 -8.96
N SER A 281 16.36 -4.67 -8.46
CA SER A 281 16.62 -5.89 -9.25
C SER A 281 15.31 -6.46 -9.82
N PHE A 282 14.25 -6.52 -9.00
CA PHE A 282 12.93 -6.92 -9.50
C PHE A 282 12.42 -5.97 -10.60
N LYS A 283 12.53 -4.65 -10.39
CA LYS A 283 12.10 -3.63 -11.36
C LYS A 283 12.79 -3.83 -12.72
N GLU A 284 14.09 -4.01 -12.73
CA GLU A 284 14.87 -4.25 -13.96
C GLU A 284 14.38 -5.51 -14.68
N ARG A 285 14.20 -6.60 -13.94
CA ARG A 285 13.68 -7.85 -14.51
C ARG A 285 12.27 -7.68 -15.08
N TYR A 286 11.38 -7.02 -14.33
CA TYR A 286 10.00 -6.78 -14.79
C TYR A 286 9.97 -5.98 -16.10
N LEU A 287 10.76 -4.92 -16.19
CA LEU A 287 10.84 -4.09 -17.40
C LEU A 287 11.43 -4.83 -18.61
N ASN A 288 12.42 -5.70 -18.39
CA ASN A 288 13.10 -6.41 -19.46
C ASN A 288 12.36 -7.68 -19.91
N GLU A 289 11.62 -8.35 -19.03
CA GLU A 289 11.07 -9.67 -19.26
C GLU A 289 9.55 -9.69 -19.44
N VAL A 290 8.83 -8.68 -18.95
CA VAL A 290 7.35 -8.64 -18.96
C VAL A 290 6.79 -7.54 -19.86
N ARG A 291 7.48 -6.40 -19.96
CA ARG A 291 7.03 -5.19 -20.72
C ARG A 291 7.82 -4.92 -21.98
#